data_79dacbe7e2accba2eb39c5f928924079
#
_entry.id   79dacbe7e2accba2eb39c5f928924079
#
_cell.length_a   1.000
_cell.length_b   1.000
_cell.length_c   1.000
_cell.angle_alpha   90.00
_cell.angle_beta   90.00
_cell.angle_gamma   90.00
#
_symmetry.space_group_name_H-M   'P 1'
#
loop_
_entity.id
_entity.type
_entity.pdbx_description
1 polymer ?
#
loop_
_entity_poly.entity_id
_entity_poly.type
_entity_poly.pdbx_seq_one_letter_code
_entity_poly.pdbx_strand_id
1 'polypeptide(L)'
;MKRKILLFLFLSAMNVIPLFGEQNLLQRVKNNPNEAIKLCKKFRNYNSKGISVNGDVAIKEVVKKEGFDQLNAEIYSVYAIGLHCPEVF
;
A
#
# COMPACT_ATOMS: atom_id res chain seq x y z
N MET A 1 21.49 -30.70 21.04
CA MET A 1 21.65 -30.88 19.62
C MET A 1 20.40 -30.57 18.86
N LYS A 2 19.38 -31.32 19.10
CA LYS A 2 18.15 -31.07 18.39
C LYS A 2 17.58 -29.73 18.70
N ARG A 3 17.81 -29.26 19.88
CA ARG A 3 17.29 -27.97 20.29
C ARG A 3 17.82 -26.83 19.45
N LYS A 4 19.04 -26.94 19.01
CA LYS A 4 19.65 -25.89 18.21
C LYS A 4 18.93 -25.70 16.89
N ILE A 5 18.51 -26.78 16.33
CA ILE A 5 17.81 -26.75 15.07
C ILE A 5 16.50 -25.98 15.19
N LEU A 6 15.83 -26.18 16.30
CA LEU A 6 14.57 -25.48 16.52
C LEU A 6 14.74 -23.99 16.55
N LEU A 7 15.83 -23.53 17.15
CA LEU A 7 16.10 -22.11 17.25
C LEU A 7 16.25 -21.48 15.86
N PHE A 8 16.91 -22.17 14.98
CA PHE A 8 17.06 -21.63 13.63
C PHE A 8 15.73 -21.41 12.95
N LEU A 9 14.82 -22.31 13.13
CA LEU A 9 13.53 -22.19 12.50
C LEU A 9 12.77 -20.98 12.96
N PHE A 10 12.85 -20.69 14.25
CA PHE A 10 12.18 -19.52 14.78
C PHE A 10 12.72 -18.24 14.20
N LEU A 11 14.02 -18.12 14.14
CA LEU A 11 14.64 -16.92 13.63
C LEU A 11 14.26 -16.66 12.20
N SER A 12 14.21 -17.68 11.41
CA SER A 12 13.84 -17.54 10.01
C SER A 12 12.44 -16.99 9.86
N ALA A 13 11.53 -17.53 10.63
CA ALA A 13 10.15 -17.09 10.51
C ALA A 13 9.98 -15.64 10.86
N MET A 14 10.68 -15.17 11.87
CA MET A 14 10.51 -13.80 12.32
C MET A 14 11.08 -12.79 11.35
N ASN A 15 12.12 -13.14 10.66
CA ASN A 15 12.75 -12.21 9.75
C ASN A 15 11.94 -11.91 8.52
N VAL A 16 11.08 -12.81 8.14
CA VAL A 16 10.38 -12.70 6.88
C VAL A 16 9.17 -11.78 6.97
N ILE A 17 8.48 -11.82 8.08
CA ILE A 17 7.18 -11.18 8.23
C ILE A 17 7.18 -9.68 7.94
N PRO A 18 8.09 -8.88 8.53
CA PRO A 18 8.00 -7.43 8.36
C PRO A 18 8.22 -6.97 6.92
N LEU A 19 8.98 -7.70 6.17
CA LEU A 19 9.29 -7.29 4.81
C LEU A 19 8.14 -7.51 3.85
N PHE A 20 7.33 -8.50 4.13
CA PHE A 20 6.25 -8.85 3.23
C PHE A 20 5.17 -7.79 3.13
N GLY A 21 5.01 -6.97 4.17
CA GLY A 21 3.95 -5.98 4.16
C GLY A 21 4.05 -5.04 2.98
N GLU A 22 5.21 -4.44 2.78
CA GLU A 22 5.39 -3.50 1.70
C GLU A 22 5.37 -4.16 0.34
N GLN A 23 5.99 -5.31 0.24
CA GLN A 23 6.01 -6.03 -1.03
C GLN A 23 4.61 -6.45 -1.44
N ASN A 24 3.78 -6.80 -0.47
CA ASN A 24 2.41 -7.19 -0.77
C ASN A 24 1.61 -6.04 -1.35
N LEU A 25 1.82 -4.83 -0.88
CA LEU A 25 1.09 -3.68 -1.40
C LEU A 25 1.46 -3.39 -2.85
N LEU A 26 2.74 -3.48 -3.18
CA LEU A 26 3.15 -3.31 -4.57
C LEU A 26 2.57 -4.40 -5.45
N GLN A 27 2.64 -5.65 -5.00
CA GLN A 27 2.06 -6.75 -5.75
C GLN A 27 0.56 -6.59 -5.91
N ARG A 28 -0.11 -6.10 -4.88
CA ARG A 28 -1.54 -5.87 -4.96
C ARG A 28 -1.88 -4.88 -6.07
N VAL A 29 -1.14 -3.79 -6.15
CA VAL A 29 -1.38 -2.82 -7.22
C VAL A 29 -1.11 -3.43 -8.58
N LYS A 30 -0.02 -4.19 -8.72
CA LYS A 30 0.31 -4.81 -10.00
C LYS A 30 -0.69 -5.86 -10.41
N ASN A 31 -1.19 -6.63 -9.46
CA ASN A 31 -2.11 -7.73 -9.76
C ASN A 31 -3.55 -7.29 -9.90
N ASN A 32 -3.88 -6.09 -9.42
CA ASN A 32 -5.23 -5.56 -9.47
C ASN A 32 -5.25 -4.17 -10.07
N PRO A 33 -4.90 -4.05 -11.35
CA PRO A 33 -4.79 -2.72 -11.96
C PRO A 33 -6.12 -1.95 -11.96
N ASN A 34 -7.23 -2.63 -12.07
CA ASN A 34 -8.53 -1.94 -12.08
C ASN A 34 -8.79 -1.23 -10.76
N GLU A 35 -8.37 -1.82 -9.66
CA GLU A 35 -8.52 -1.20 -8.35
C GLU A 35 -7.73 0.10 -8.27
N ALA A 36 -6.49 0.05 -8.74
CA ALA A 36 -5.62 1.23 -8.74
C ALA A 36 -6.14 2.29 -9.70
N ILE A 37 -6.65 1.88 -10.84
CA ILE A 37 -7.19 2.83 -11.82
C ILE A 37 -8.42 3.54 -11.26
N LYS A 38 -9.26 2.84 -10.52
CA LYS A 38 -10.40 3.48 -9.87
C LYS A 38 -9.94 4.49 -8.82
N LEU A 39 -8.91 4.14 -8.08
CA LEU A 39 -8.34 5.08 -7.11
C LEU A 39 -7.79 6.30 -7.80
N CYS A 40 -7.14 6.13 -8.94
CA CYS A 40 -6.64 7.26 -9.72
C CYS A 40 -7.74 8.20 -10.16
N LYS A 41 -8.90 7.67 -10.52
CA LYS A 41 -10.02 8.54 -10.87
C LYS A 41 -10.44 9.41 -9.69
N LYS A 42 -10.46 8.84 -8.50
CA LYS A 42 -10.77 9.62 -7.30
C LYS A 42 -9.72 10.69 -7.05
N PHE A 43 -8.46 10.33 -7.22
CA PHE A 43 -7.37 11.27 -7.01
C PHE A 43 -7.42 12.43 -8.00
N ARG A 44 -7.75 12.16 -9.25
CA ARG A 44 -7.91 13.24 -10.23
C ARG A 44 -9.07 14.15 -9.86
N ASN A 45 -10.14 13.58 -9.33
CA ASN A 45 -11.26 14.38 -8.87
C ASN A 45 -10.86 15.26 -7.69
N TYR A 46 -10.11 14.71 -6.74
CA TYR A 46 -9.60 15.52 -5.63
C TYR A 46 -8.73 16.66 -6.14
N ASN A 47 -7.83 16.36 -7.08
CA ASN A 47 -6.97 17.41 -7.65
C ASN A 47 -7.78 18.53 -8.29
N SER A 48 -8.84 18.19 -9.00
CA SER A 48 -9.65 19.20 -9.65
C SER A 48 -10.36 20.12 -8.65
N LYS A 49 -10.50 19.66 -7.42
CA LYS A 49 -11.11 20.43 -6.35
C LYS A 49 -10.08 21.10 -5.42
N GLY A 50 -8.80 20.98 -5.75
CA GLY A 50 -7.75 21.54 -4.92
C GLY A 50 -7.43 20.70 -3.69
N ILE A 51 -7.84 19.46 -3.65
CA ILE A 51 -7.57 18.57 -2.52
C ILE A 51 -6.33 17.73 -2.83
N SER A 52 -5.36 17.78 -1.94
CA SER A 52 -4.10 17.04 -2.14
C SER A 52 -4.31 15.55 -2.00
N VAL A 53 -3.72 14.78 -2.92
CA VAL A 53 -3.87 13.32 -2.90
C VAL A 53 -3.06 12.66 -1.79
N ASN A 54 -2.06 13.35 -1.24
CA ASN A 54 -1.33 12.83 -0.10
C ASN A 54 -1.72 13.52 1.20
N GLY A 55 -2.80 14.26 1.21
CA GLY A 55 -3.32 14.90 2.41
C GLY A 55 -4.31 13.99 3.14
N ASP A 56 -4.78 14.50 4.28
CA ASP A 56 -5.63 13.70 5.16
C ASP A 56 -6.91 13.22 4.52
N VAL A 57 -7.55 14.07 3.73
CA VAL A 57 -8.84 13.72 3.15
C VAL A 57 -8.70 12.51 2.23
N ALA A 58 -7.73 12.56 1.33
CA ALA A 58 -7.55 11.49 0.36
C ALA A 58 -7.06 10.20 1.03
N ILE A 59 -6.14 10.31 1.97
CA ILE A 59 -5.60 9.12 2.63
C ILE A 59 -6.65 8.46 3.51
N LYS A 60 -7.47 9.23 4.21
CA LYS A 60 -8.54 8.66 5.01
C LYS A 60 -9.54 7.90 4.15
N GLU A 61 -9.78 8.35 2.96
CA GLU A 61 -10.65 7.63 2.05
C GLU A 61 -10.07 6.28 1.69
N VAL A 62 -8.77 6.20 1.45
CA VAL A 62 -8.11 4.94 1.16
C VAL A 62 -8.16 4.00 2.37
N VAL A 63 -7.91 4.54 3.55
CA VAL A 63 -8.01 3.76 4.79
C VAL A 63 -9.39 3.13 4.90
N LYS A 64 -10.41 3.93 4.69
CA LYS A 64 -11.79 3.50 4.86
C LYS A 64 -12.18 2.47 3.82
N LYS A 65 -11.81 2.71 2.58
CA LYS A 65 -12.23 1.87 1.47
C LYS A 65 -11.49 0.54 1.45
N GLU A 66 -10.18 0.58 1.70
CA GLU A 66 -9.36 -0.61 1.57
C GLU A 66 -9.13 -1.34 2.88
N GLY A 67 -9.48 -0.72 4.01
CA GLY A 67 -9.27 -1.35 5.30
C GLY A 67 -7.82 -1.32 5.76
N PHE A 68 -6.99 -0.45 5.20
CA PHE A 68 -5.60 -0.30 5.61
C PHE A 68 -5.49 0.60 6.82
N ASP A 69 -4.39 0.48 7.57
CA ASP A 69 -4.01 1.54 8.49
C ASP A 69 -3.44 2.71 7.68
N GLN A 70 -3.15 3.81 8.36
CA GLN A 70 -2.75 5.03 7.65
C GLN A 70 -1.46 4.85 6.88
N LEU A 71 -0.47 4.23 7.48
CA LEU A 71 0.81 4.04 6.80
C LEU A 71 0.66 3.20 5.55
N ASN A 72 -0.06 2.09 5.65
CA ASN A 72 -0.27 1.23 4.49
C ASN A 72 -1.12 1.91 3.43
N ALA A 73 -2.07 2.75 3.82
CA ALA A 73 -2.84 3.52 2.87
C ALA A 73 -1.97 4.49 2.08
N GLU A 74 -1.02 5.13 2.77
CA GLU A 74 -0.08 6.03 2.09
C GLU A 74 0.81 5.27 1.12
N ILE A 75 1.33 4.14 1.54
CA ILE A 75 2.20 3.34 0.68
C ILE A 75 1.44 2.82 -0.53
N TYR A 76 0.25 2.31 -0.31
CA TYR A 76 -0.58 1.82 -1.40
C TYR A 76 -0.89 2.93 -2.40
N SER A 77 -1.22 4.11 -1.91
CA SER A 77 -1.50 5.26 -2.76
C SER A 77 -0.30 5.64 -3.61
N VAL A 78 0.89 5.65 -3.02
CA VAL A 78 2.11 5.97 -3.75
C VAL A 78 2.34 4.99 -4.89
N TYR A 79 2.16 3.71 -4.62
CA TYR A 79 2.33 2.70 -5.68
C TYR A 79 1.28 2.85 -6.77
N ALA A 80 0.03 3.07 -6.39
CA ALA A 80 -1.04 3.23 -7.37
C ALA A 80 -0.79 4.45 -8.25
N ILE A 81 -0.44 5.57 -7.64
CA ILE A 81 -0.17 6.80 -8.36
C ILE A 81 1.04 6.63 -9.27
N GLY A 82 2.12 6.09 -8.73
CA GLY A 82 3.35 5.95 -9.51
C GLY A 82 3.19 5.09 -10.74
N LEU A 83 2.36 4.07 -10.66
CA LEU A 83 2.17 3.13 -11.76
C LEU A 83 1.07 3.57 -12.73
N HIS A 84 0.07 4.30 -12.27
CA HIS A 84 -1.12 4.53 -13.11
C HIS A 84 -1.51 5.99 -13.30
N CYS A 85 -1.12 6.90 -12.42
CA CYS A 85 -1.51 8.29 -12.55
C CYS A 85 -0.48 9.23 -11.90
N PRO A 86 0.77 9.20 -12.35
CA PRO A 86 1.81 10.01 -11.69
C PRO A 86 1.55 11.50 -11.75
N GLU A 87 0.69 11.94 -12.67
CA GLU A 87 0.41 13.37 -12.81
C GLU A 87 -0.37 13.95 -11.64
N VAL A 88 -0.95 13.12 -10.75
CA VAL A 88 -1.77 13.66 -9.66
C VAL A 88 -0.96 14.14 -8.46
N PHE A 89 0.32 13.84 -8.42
CA PHE A 89 1.19 14.36 -7.36
C PHE A 89 1.51 15.81 -7.53
#